data_335da6e425d2518ad735bb21ea6b113c
#
_entry.id   335da6e425d2518ad735bb21ea6b113c
#
_cell.length_a   1.000
_cell.length_b   1.000
_cell.length_c   1.000
_cell.angle_alpha   90.00
_cell.angle_beta   90.00
_cell.angle_gamma   90.00
#
_symmetry.space_group_name_H-M   'P 1'
#
loop_
_entity.id
_entity.type
_entity.pdbx_description
1 polymer ?
#
loop_
_entity_poly.entity_id
_entity_poly.type
_entity_poly.pdbx_seq_one_letter_code
_entity_poly.pdbx_strand_id
1 'polypeptide(L)'
;MSVPQTAEMMSGCGYTRSMTTTPTPHDCFFRENFARPVIARDFLQHHLPAALLPELDLERMSISPDTFVTEALRKVYSDLIYQIPYRNTQLSVYLLFEHKSRSEHWVLLQLLRYVVASGELYRDQNPEAKSLPPIYPLVLYHGQEHWRAPAHFHDLIDPLPEALKPFVPQFGYALHDISARSNTEIKGAVLSRLVQLALRYIYSDQPAERFRELLELIAKVSRDPTALDILESLLRYFVQGTGRLDEQQARTLLEQTFSGEPLMETFIDRYIAQGKQLGEQHGRATTLLHLIERKFGPPSEPIRERITQADPDTLLRWFDRAIDARNLDEVLH
;
A
#
# COMPACT_ATOMS: atom_id res chain seq x y z
N MET A 1 -52.28 -33.02 30.62
CA MET A 1 -52.61 -32.39 29.30
C MET A 1 -51.35 -31.80 28.75
N SER A 2 -51.05 -32.24 27.59
CA SER A 2 -49.76 -32.21 26.90
C SER A 2 -49.21 -30.81 26.52
N VAL A 3 -47.93 -30.61 26.70
CA VAL A 3 -47.12 -29.57 26.06
C VAL A 3 -46.67 -30.12 24.70
N PRO A 4 -46.61 -29.32 23.63
CA PRO A 4 -45.66 -29.63 22.58
C PRO A 4 -44.52 -28.59 22.51
N GLN A 5 -43.32 -29.13 22.52
CA GLN A 5 -42.09 -28.52 22.09
C GLN A 5 -42.16 -28.19 20.59
N THR A 6 -41.70 -26.99 20.22
CA THR A 6 -41.10 -26.77 18.90
C THR A 6 -39.87 -25.90 19.07
N ALA A 7 -38.73 -26.54 18.93
CA ALA A 7 -37.42 -25.88 18.73
C ALA A 7 -37.35 -25.43 17.28
N GLU A 8 -37.31 -24.14 17.03
CA GLU A 8 -36.87 -23.58 15.74
C GLU A 8 -35.40 -23.15 15.84
N MET A 9 -34.60 -23.88 15.10
CA MET A 9 -33.21 -23.55 14.80
C MET A 9 -33.14 -22.25 14.04
N MET A 10 -32.63 -21.20 14.67
CA MET A 10 -32.21 -19.98 13.96
C MET A 10 -30.86 -20.24 13.32
N SER A 11 -30.92 -20.51 12.03
CA SER A 11 -29.77 -20.56 11.12
C SER A 11 -29.01 -19.24 11.15
N GLY A 12 -27.77 -19.28 11.63
CA GLY A 12 -26.87 -18.15 11.63
C GLY A 12 -26.51 -17.74 10.20
N CYS A 13 -26.95 -16.57 9.79
CA CYS A 13 -26.53 -15.94 8.55
C CYS A 13 -25.11 -15.42 8.72
N GLY A 14 -24.12 -16.21 8.29
CA GLY A 14 -22.72 -15.79 8.22
C GLY A 14 -22.53 -14.71 7.15
N TYR A 15 -22.40 -13.47 7.56
CA TYR A 15 -21.87 -12.39 6.72
C TYR A 15 -20.36 -12.51 6.62
N THR A 16 -19.87 -13.42 5.81
CA THR A 16 -18.51 -13.36 5.26
C THR A 16 -18.54 -12.63 3.93
N ARG A 17 -18.57 -11.32 3.98
CA ARG A 17 -18.31 -10.50 2.80
C ARG A 17 -16.81 -10.47 2.58
N SER A 18 -16.30 -11.41 1.80
CA SER A 18 -14.94 -11.40 1.25
C SER A 18 -14.84 -10.24 0.27
N MET A 19 -14.42 -9.07 0.75
CA MET A 19 -13.98 -7.98 -0.13
C MET A 19 -12.49 -8.17 -0.39
N THR A 20 -12.15 -8.85 -1.46
CA THR A 20 -10.84 -8.70 -2.11
C THR A 20 -10.86 -7.36 -2.82
N THR A 21 -10.48 -6.29 -2.12
CA THR A 21 -10.30 -4.99 -2.75
C THR A 21 -9.00 -5.03 -3.53
N THR A 22 -9.09 -4.88 -4.85
CA THR A 22 -7.92 -4.65 -5.71
C THR A 22 -7.19 -3.41 -5.20
N PRO A 23 -5.84 -3.45 -5.03
CA PRO A 23 -5.08 -2.28 -4.60
C PRO A 23 -5.33 -1.08 -5.51
N THR A 24 -5.55 0.09 -4.92
CA THR A 24 -5.72 1.31 -5.70
C THR A 24 -4.38 1.81 -6.24
N PRO A 25 -4.35 2.69 -7.26
CA PRO A 25 -3.11 3.33 -7.71
C PRO A 25 -2.38 4.07 -6.58
N HIS A 26 -3.12 4.62 -5.62
CA HIS A 26 -2.55 5.29 -4.44
C HIS A 26 -1.82 4.29 -3.54
N ASP A 27 -2.43 3.14 -3.28
CA ASP A 27 -1.83 2.05 -2.48
C ASP A 27 -0.56 1.51 -3.13
N CYS A 28 -0.61 1.27 -4.44
CA CYS A 28 0.54 0.78 -5.19
C CYS A 28 1.71 1.77 -5.13
N PHE A 29 1.45 3.05 -5.40
CA PHE A 29 2.47 4.10 -5.36
C PHE A 29 3.06 4.27 -3.96
N PHE A 30 2.22 4.29 -2.93
CA PHE A 30 2.65 4.36 -1.54
C PHE A 30 3.56 3.19 -1.18
N ARG A 31 3.07 1.94 -1.34
CA ARG A 31 3.82 0.74 -0.95
C ARG A 31 5.15 0.62 -1.69
N GLU A 32 5.15 0.86 -3.00
CA GLU A 32 6.36 0.78 -3.81
C GLU A 32 7.45 1.74 -3.32
N ASN A 33 7.08 2.96 -2.97
CA ASN A 33 8.07 3.98 -2.61
C ASN A 33 8.43 3.95 -1.12
N PHE A 34 7.46 3.82 -0.21
CA PHE A 34 7.74 3.74 1.22
C PHE A 34 8.34 2.40 1.67
N ALA A 35 8.30 1.35 0.83
CA ALA A 35 9.06 0.13 1.03
C ALA A 35 10.56 0.27 0.66
N ARG A 36 11.00 1.38 0.07
CA ARG A 36 12.41 1.64 -0.22
C ARG A 36 13.14 2.09 1.04
N PRO A 37 14.22 1.41 1.48
CA PRO A 37 14.89 1.73 2.74
C PRO A 37 15.35 3.18 2.84
N VAL A 38 15.84 3.78 1.75
CA VAL A 38 16.31 5.18 1.74
C VAL A 38 15.17 6.16 2.01
N ILE A 39 13.98 5.93 1.46
CA ILE A 39 12.80 6.78 1.65
C ILE A 39 12.20 6.56 3.04
N ALA A 40 12.03 5.30 3.43
CA ALA A 40 11.49 4.93 4.73
C ALA A 40 12.32 5.50 5.89
N ARG A 41 13.66 5.35 5.81
CA ARG A 41 14.58 5.85 6.82
C ARG A 41 14.51 7.36 6.96
N ASP A 42 14.60 8.07 5.86
CA ASP A 42 14.52 9.54 5.86
C ASP A 42 13.16 10.01 6.39
N PHE A 43 12.08 9.39 5.95
CA PHE A 43 10.73 9.69 6.45
C PHE A 43 10.63 9.48 7.96
N LEU A 44 11.04 8.33 8.47
CA LEU A 44 10.97 8.01 9.90
C LEU A 44 11.85 8.95 10.74
N GLN A 45 13.03 9.33 10.25
CA GLN A 45 13.91 10.30 10.92
C GLN A 45 13.22 11.64 11.16
N HIS A 46 12.29 12.05 10.31
CA HIS A 46 11.59 13.32 10.40
C HIS A 46 10.23 13.24 11.10
N HIS A 47 9.69 12.02 11.26
CA HIS A 47 8.34 11.82 11.80
C HIS A 47 8.29 11.03 13.11
N LEU A 48 9.37 10.37 13.50
CA LEU A 48 9.46 9.79 14.85
C LEU A 48 9.75 10.88 15.89
N PRO A 49 9.31 10.69 17.15
CA PRO A 49 9.63 11.60 18.24
C PRO A 49 11.15 11.80 18.37
N ALA A 50 11.60 13.06 18.40
CA ALA A 50 13.02 13.39 18.46
C ALA A 50 13.74 12.75 19.67
N ALA A 51 13.02 12.55 20.78
CA ALA A 51 13.55 11.88 21.97
C ALA A 51 13.86 10.39 21.78
N LEU A 52 13.22 9.73 20.80
CA LEU A 52 13.48 8.31 20.49
C LEU A 52 14.64 8.12 19.52
N LEU A 53 14.90 9.06 18.62
CA LEU A 53 15.88 8.93 17.54
C LEU A 53 17.27 8.49 18.00
N PRO A 54 17.84 9.02 19.12
CA PRO A 54 19.16 8.57 19.58
C PRO A 54 19.23 7.11 20.05
N GLU A 55 18.07 6.51 20.35
CA GLU A 55 17.98 5.13 20.84
C GLU A 55 17.63 4.12 19.73
N LEU A 56 17.43 4.59 18.49
CA LEU A 56 17.02 3.79 17.34
C LEU A 56 18.17 3.59 16.37
N ASP A 57 18.29 2.38 15.85
CA ASP A 57 19.21 2.08 14.76
C ASP A 57 18.46 2.01 13.43
N LEU A 58 18.25 3.17 12.82
CA LEU A 58 17.56 3.27 11.54
C LEU A 58 18.33 2.65 10.37
N GLU A 59 19.68 2.47 10.52
CA GLU A 59 20.49 1.82 9.49
C GLU A 59 20.19 0.32 9.39
N ARG A 60 19.87 -0.31 10.52
CA ARG A 60 19.47 -1.72 10.59
C ARG A 60 17.98 -1.95 10.61
N MET A 61 17.20 -0.93 10.26
CA MET A 61 15.77 -1.06 10.07
C MET A 61 15.46 -2.11 9.00
N SER A 62 14.48 -2.96 9.27
CA SER A 62 13.88 -3.85 8.28
C SER A 62 12.43 -3.47 8.01
N ILE A 63 11.99 -3.73 6.79
CA ILE A 63 10.61 -3.53 6.38
C ILE A 63 10.00 -4.92 6.34
N SER A 64 9.03 -5.17 7.20
CA SER A 64 8.34 -6.45 7.22
C SER A 64 7.29 -6.48 6.12
N PRO A 65 7.42 -7.33 5.10
CA PRO A 65 6.33 -7.58 4.21
C PRO A 65 5.28 -8.39 4.98
N ASP A 66 4.09 -7.87 5.14
CA ASP A 66 2.79 -8.50 5.48
C ASP A 66 2.72 -9.80 6.33
N THR A 67 3.86 -10.39 6.72
CA THR A 67 3.94 -11.74 7.29
C THR A 67 3.52 -11.84 8.75
N PHE A 68 3.35 -10.72 9.44
CA PHE A 68 3.04 -10.69 10.87
C PHE A 68 1.58 -10.36 11.20
N VAL A 69 0.74 -10.20 10.18
CA VAL A 69 -0.66 -9.83 10.40
C VAL A 69 -1.55 -10.98 9.97
N THR A 70 -2.57 -11.30 10.75
CA THR A 70 -3.54 -12.35 10.41
C THR A 70 -4.13 -12.10 9.02
N GLU A 71 -4.50 -13.16 8.31
CA GLU A 71 -5.09 -13.07 6.96
C GLU A 71 -6.28 -12.09 6.90
N ALA A 72 -7.02 -11.95 7.99
CA ALA A 72 -8.13 -11.00 8.13
C ALA A 72 -7.67 -9.53 8.11
N LEU A 73 -6.46 -9.21 8.62
CA LEU A 73 -5.91 -7.87 8.63
C LEU A 73 -5.16 -7.56 7.31
N ARG A 74 -4.55 -8.58 6.69
CA ARG A 74 -3.83 -8.44 5.40
C ARG A 74 -4.70 -7.96 4.24
N LYS A 75 -5.99 -8.30 4.24
CA LYS A 75 -6.91 -8.04 3.11
C LYS A 75 -7.45 -6.61 3.04
N VAL A 76 -7.17 -5.74 3.99
CA VAL A 76 -7.93 -4.49 4.14
C VAL A 76 -7.10 -3.23 3.91
N TYR A 77 -5.74 -3.26 4.04
CA TYR A 77 -4.96 -2.03 4.15
C TYR A 77 -3.60 -2.08 3.43
N SER A 78 -3.19 -0.93 2.88
CA SER A 78 -1.86 -0.69 2.28
C SER A 78 -0.86 -0.27 3.36
N ASP A 79 -0.65 -1.14 4.34
CA ASP A 79 0.16 -0.81 5.50
C ASP A 79 1.60 -1.29 5.34
N LEU A 80 2.52 -0.59 5.99
CA LEU A 80 3.92 -0.99 6.10
C LEU A 80 4.31 -1.08 7.57
N ILE A 81 5.11 -2.10 7.87
CA ILE A 81 5.65 -2.31 9.21
C ILE A 81 7.17 -2.18 9.14
N TYR A 82 7.70 -1.23 9.89
CA TYR A 82 9.13 -1.06 10.05
C TYR A 82 9.55 -1.62 11.40
N GLN A 83 10.51 -2.55 11.39
CA GLN A 83 11.13 -3.10 12.58
C GLN A 83 12.47 -2.39 12.77
N ILE A 84 12.62 -1.66 13.87
CA ILE A 84 13.80 -0.83 14.14
C ILE A 84 14.44 -1.32 15.43
N PRO A 85 15.72 -1.71 15.44
CA PRO A 85 16.43 -2.04 16.68
C PRO A 85 16.33 -0.89 17.69
N TYR A 86 15.89 -1.22 18.90
CA TYR A 86 15.67 -0.28 19.98
C TYR A 86 16.11 -0.88 21.32
N ARG A 87 17.16 -0.36 21.96
CA ARG A 87 17.73 -0.92 23.19
C ARG A 87 17.97 -2.43 23.05
N ASN A 88 17.37 -3.25 23.92
CA ASN A 88 17.46 -4.72 23.91
C ASN A 88 16.27 -5.39 23.18
N THR A 89 15.47 -4.63 22.43
CA THR A 89 14.28 -5.10 21.71
C THR A 89 14.17 -4.43 20.34
N GLN A 90 13.01 -4.46 19.74
CA GLN A 90 12.68 -3.74 18.51
C GLN A 90 11.51 -2.81 18.73
N LEU A 91 11.55 -1.62 18.12
CA LEU A 91 10.39 -0.76 17.95
C LEU A 91 9.69 -1.12 16.66
N SER A 92 8.43 -1.49 16.74
CA SER A 92 7.59 -1.66 15.55
C SER A 92 6.91 -0.34 15.22
N VAL A 93 7.25 0.26 14.07
CA VAL A 93 6.49 1.40 13.54
C VAL A 93 5.45 0.86 12.56
N TYR A 94 4.18 0.98 12.93
CA TYR A 94 3.06 0.64 12.06
C TYR A 94 2.61 1.87 11.30
N LEU A 95 2.97 1.95 10.01
CA LEU A 95 2.58 3.03 9.13
C LEU A 95 1.30 2.66 8.38
N LEU A 96 0.20 3.23 8.84
CA LEU A 96 -1.10 3.14 8.17
C LEU A 96 -1.19 4.20 7.08
N PHE A 97 -1.44 3.78 5.84
CA PHE A 97 -1.74 4.68 4.74
C PHE A 97 -3.25 4.82 4.56
N GLU A 98 -3.75 6.03 4.72
CA GLU A 98 -5.17 6.34 4.56
C GLU A 98 -5.37 7.35 3.41
N HIS A 99 -6.04 6.92 2.33
CA HIS A 99 -6.19 7.69 1.09
C HIS A 99 -7.65 8.03 0.74
N LYS A 100 -8.60 7.76 1.62
CA LYS A 100 -10.02 8.07 1.37
C LYS A 100 -10.25 9.57 1.29
N SER A 101 -11.26 9.98 0.54
CA SER A 101 -11.65 11.39 0.41
C SER A 101 -12.06 12.04 1.73
N ARG A 102 -12.42 11.22 2.72
CA ARG A 102 -12.73 11.63 4.10
C ARG A 102 -11.93 10.79 5.09
N SER A 103 -11.56 11.40 6.23
CA SER A 103 -10.88 10.70 7.31
C SER A 103 -11.72 9.54 7.83
N GLU A 104 -11.08 8.40 8.13
CA GLU A 104 -11.73 7.24 8.72
C GLU A 104 -11.97 7.46 10.21
N HIS A 105 -13.23 7.65 10.61
CA HIS A 105 -13.59 7.92 12.00
C HIS A 105 -13.11 6.81 12.95
N TRP A 106 -13.14 5.54 12.50
CA TRP A 106 -12.81 4.36 13.30
C TRP A 106 -11.33 3.94 13.21
N VAL A 107 -10.45 4.82 12.75
CA VAL A 107 -9.00 4.54 12.62
C VAL A 107 -8.38 4.02 13.91
N LEU A 108 -8.79 4.54 15.07
CA LEU A 108 -8.30 4.07 16.37
C LEU A 108 -8.66 2.62 16.69
N LEU A 109 -9.86 2.16 16.32
CA LEU A 109 -10.22 0.75 16.44
C LEU A 109 -9.38 -0.14 15.53
N GLN A 110 -9.11 0.31 14.32
CA GLN A 110 -8.26 -0.38 13.37
C GLN A 110 -6.83 -0.52 13.90
N LEU A 111 -6.25 0.57 14.38
CA LEU A 111 -4.90 0.58 14.95
C LEU A 111 -4.82 -0.28 16.22
N LEU A 112 -5.83 -0.23 17.10
CA LEU A 112 -5.88 -1.05 18.30
C LEU A 112 -5.94 -2.54 17.97
N ARG A 113 -6.75 -2.94 16.97
CA ARG A 113 -6.77 -4.34 16.49
C ARG A 113 -5.38 -4.80 16.04
N TYR A 114 -4.65 -3.94 15.34
CA TYR A 114 -3.29 -4.25 14.93
C TYR A 114 -2.36 -4.42 16.14
N VAL A 115 -2.40 -3.50 17.10
CA VAL A 115 -1.57 -3.57 18.32
C VAL A 115 -1.82 -4.87 19.08
N VAL A 116 -3.09 -5.25 19.26
CA VAL A 116 -3.47 -6.48 19.94
C VAL A 116 -2.98 -7.71 19.17
N ALA A 117 -3.26 -7.79 17.87
CA ALA A 117 -2.85 -8.93 17.04
C ALA A 117 -1.32 -9.10 16.98
N SER A 118 -0.58 -7.99 16.91
CA SER A 118 0.89 -8.01 16.96
C SER A 118 1.41 -8.50 18.30
N GLY A 119 0.76 -8.09 19.40
CA GLY A 119 1.10 -8.56 20.74
C GLY A 119 0.83 -10.06 20.94
N GLU A 120 -0.30 -10.56 20.45
CA GLU A 120 -0.62 -11.99 20.48
C GLU A 120 0.38 -12.82 19.69
N LEU A 121 0.69 -12.39 18.46
CA LEU A 121 1.68 -13.04 17.61
C LEU A 121 3.08 -13.07 18.26
N TYR A 122 3.50 -11.93 18.84
CA TYR A 122 4.79 -11.86 19.55
C TYR A 122 4.83 -12.84 20.73
N ARG A 123 3.76 -12.90 21.54
CA ARG A 123 3.65 -13.84 22.65
C ARG A 123 3.77 -15.30 22.19
N ASP A 124 3.09 -15.63 21.10
CA ASP A 124 3.08 -17.02 20.58
C ASP A 124 4.45 -17.42 20.01
N GLN A 125 5.20 -16.46 19.44
CA GLN A 125 6.58 -16.67 18.96
C GLN A 125 7.63 -16.65 20.09
N ASN A 126 7.31 -16.03 21.22
CA ASN A 126 8.22 -15.86 22.36
C ASN A 126 7.57 -16.28 23.69
N PRO A 127 7.32 -17.58 23.91
CA PRO A 127 6.58 -18.07 25.08
C PRO A 127 7.16 -17.66 26.44
N GLU A 128 8.48 -17.43 26.49
CA GLU A 128 9.18 -17.01 27.73
C GLU A 128 9.19 -15.49 27.94
N ALA A 129 8.71 -14.70 26.97
CA ALA A 129 8.68 -13.26 27.09
C ALA A 129 7.68 -12.81 28.15
N LYS A 130 8.09 -11.85 28.99
CA LYS A 130 7.25 -11.26 30.05
C LYS A 130 6.79 -9.84 29.73
N SER A 131 7.18 -9.32 28.57
CA SER A 131 6.85 -7.96 28.09
C SER A 131 6.68 -7.98 26.58
N LEU A 132 5.89 -7.05 26.08
CA LEU A 132 5.71 -6.82 24.64
C LEU A 132 6.69 -5.77 24.13
N PRO A 133 7.13 -5.84 22.88
CA PRO A 133 7.86 -4.76 22.24
C PRO A 133 6.96 -3.53 22.07
N PRO A 134 7.52 -2.32 22.11
CA PRO A 134 6.76 -1.11 21.84
C PRO A 134 6.29 -1.05 20.39
N ILE A 135 5.09 -0.49 20.18
CA ILE A 135 4.53 -0.23 18.85
C ILE A 135 4.24 1.28 18.75
N TYR A 136 4.65 1.91 17.65
CA TYR A 136 4.38 3.30 17.36
C TYR A 136 3.42 3.40 16.17
N PRO A 137 2.13 3.66 16.39
CA PRO A 137 1.18 3.85 15.32
C PRO A 137 1.37 5.22 14.67
N LEU A 138 1.55 5.23 13.36
CA LEU A 138 1.70 6.44 12.56
C LEU A 138 0.72 6.37 11.38
N VAL A 139 -0.11 7.37 11.23
CA VAL A 139 -1.05 7.51 10.12
C VAL A 139 -0.48 8.50 9.12
N LEU A 140 -0.27 8.07 7.90
CA LEU A 140 -0.03 8.95 6.75
C LEU A 140 -1.35 9.14 6.01
N TYR A 141 -1.92 10.32 6.15
CA TYR A 141 -3.18 10.65 5.51
C TYR A 141 -2.97 11.38 4.18
N HIS A 142 -3.56 10.83 3.14
CA HIS A 142 -3.55 11.33 1.80
C HIS A 142 -4.99 11.42 1.27
N GLY A 143 -5.60 12.59 1.36
CA GLY A 143 -6.97 12.84 0.94
C GLY A 143 -7.14 14.23 0.35
N GLN A 144 -8.38 14.61 0.03
CA GLN A 144 -8.70 15.95 -0.47
C GLN A 144 -8.91 16.95 0.66
N GLU A 145 -9.55 16.52 1.73
CA GLU A 145 -9.88 17.37 2.90
C GLU A 145 -8.88 17.13 4.02
N HIS A 146 -8.86 18.03 5.00
CA HIS A 146 -8.09 17.85 6.22
C HIS A 146 -8.55 16.62 7.02
N TRP A 147 -7.62 16.02 7.74
CA TRP A 147 -7.92 14.96 8.68
C TRP A 147 -8.80 15.45 9.83
N ARG A 148 -9.83 14.69 10.20
CA ARG A 148 -10.80 15.04 11.25
C ARG A 148 -11.12 13.88 12.21
N ALA A 149 -10.48 12.72 12.06
CA ALA A 149 -10.73 11.62 12.99
C ALA A 149 -10.18 11.92 14.39
N PRO A 150 -10.78 11.34 15.44
CA PRO A 150 -10.29 11.48 16.81
C PRO A 150 -8.83 11.08 16.95
N ALA A 151 -8.07 11.81 17.80
CA ALA A 151 -6.66 11.55 18.06
C ALA A 151 -6.43 10.50 19.16
N HIS A 152 -7.36 10.38 20.09
CA HIS A 152 -7.27 9.49 21.25
C HIS A 152 -8.48 8.58 21.34
N PHE A 153 -8.27 7.35 21.84
CA PHE A 153 -9.34 6.35 21.94
C PHE A 153 -10.49 6.80 22.83
N HIS A 154 -10.21 7.57 23.86
CA HIS A 154 -11.22 8.16 24.74
C HIS A 154 -12.23 9.04 23.98
N ASP A 155 -11.81 9.69 22.91
CA ASP A 155 -12.65 10.57 22.09
C ASP A 155 -13.68 9.80 21.23
N LEU A 156 -13.55 8.48 21.15
CA LEU A 156 -14.55 7.61 20.48
C LEU A 156 -15.73 7.24 21.39
N ILE A 157 -15.65 7.54 22.68
CA ILE A 157 -16.66 7.13 23.67
C ILE A 157 -17.34 8.37 24.23
N ASP A 158 -18.59 8.55 23.84
CA ASP A 158 -19.42 9.69 24.27
C ASP A 158 -20.80 9.20 24.74
N PRO A 159 -21.20 9.45 26.00
CA PRO A 159 -20.41 10.08 27.06
C PRO A 159 -19.37 9.15 27.70
N LEU A 160 -18.20 9.67 28.09
CA LEU A 160 -17.20 8.96 28.90
C LEU A 160 -17.07 9.60 30.30
N PRO A 161 -17.78 9.09 31.32
CA PRO A 161 -17.62 9.56 32.69
C PRO A 161 -16.20 9.34 33.23
N GLU A 162 -15.71 10.25 34.06
CA GLU A 162 -14.37 10.18 34.70
C GLU A 162 -14.13 8.81 35.39
N ALA A 163 -15.15 8.26 36.05
CA ALA A 163 -15.07 6.98 36.74
C ALA A 163 -14.82 5.78 35.80
N LEU A 164 -15.13 5.90 34.52
CA LEU A 164 -14.91 4.85 33.52
C LEU A 164 -13.58 4.99 32.76
N LYS A 165 -12.94 6.14 32.78
CA LYS A 165 -11.66 6.36 32.08
C LYS A 165 -10.57 5.32 32.40
N PRO A 166 -10.39 4.86 33.66
CA PRO A 166 -9.41 3.83 33.97
C PRO A 166 -9.64 2.47 33.31
N PHE A 167 -10.85 2.21 32.81
CA PHE A 167 -11.26 0.93 32.21
C PHE A 167 -11.30 1.00 30.67
N VAL A 168 -10.95 2.13 30.10
CA VAL A 168 -10.91 2.35 28.65
C VAL A 168 -9.45 2.39 28.19
N PRO A 169 -9.10 1.80 27.03
CA PRO A 169 -7.74 1.89 26.49
C PRO A 169 -7.26 3.34 26.39
N GLN A 170 -6.10 3.62 26.95
CA GLN A 170 -5.41 4.91 26.77
C GLN A 170 -4.43 4.77 25.59
N PHE A 171 -4.88 5.19 24.42
CA PHE A 171 -4.22 4.91 23.16
C PHE A 171 -4.43 6.06 22.17
N GLY A 172 -3.42 6.32 21.36
CA GLY A 172 -3.43 7.33 20.30
C GLY A 172 -2.47 6.96 19.17
N TYR A 173 -2.34 7.85 18.21
CA TYR A 173 -1.44 7.69 17.06
C TYR A 173 -0.79 9.02 16.69
N ALA A 174 0.33 8.96 15.97
CA ALA A 174 0.89 10.13 15.30
C ALA A 174 0.24 10.29 13.92
N LEU A 175 0.01 11.54 13.53
CA LEU A 175 -0.58 11.88 12.23
C LEU A 175 0.41 12.66 11.38
N HIS A 176 0.61 12.21 10.14
CA HIS A 176 1.21 13.01 9.08
C HIS A 176 0.16 13.27 7.99
N ASP A 177 -0.46 14.45 8.06
CA ASP A 177 -1.49 14.89 7.11
C ASP A 177 -0.85 15.55 5.90
N ILE A 178 -0.83 14.84 4.76
CA ILE A 178 -0.39 15.35 3.46
C ILE A 178 -1.55 15.52 2.47
N SER A 179 -2.77 15.69 2.98
CA SER A 179 -3.94 15.98 2.15
C SER A 179 -3.75 17.23 1.27
N ALA A 180 -4.53 17.33 0.21
CA ALA A 180 -4.45 18.43 -0.74
C ALA A 180 -4.62 19.82 -0.10
N ARG A 181 -5.37 19.91 0.99
CA ARG A 181 -5.62 21.15 1.74
C ARG A 181 -4.75 21.30 3.00
N SER A 182 -3.85 20.35 3.26
CA SER A 182 -2.97 20.44 4.42
C SER A 182 -1.93 21.54 4.26
N ASN A 183 -1.68 22.28 5.35
CA ASN A 183 -0.58 23.22 5.45
C ASN A 183 0.67 22.58 6.05
N THR A 184 0.68 21.28 6.29
CA THR A 184 1.81 20.55 6.84
C THR A 184 3.03 20.69 5.93
N GLU A 185 4.14 21.16 6.48
CA GLU A 185 5.41 21.19 5.76
C GLU A 185 5.89 19.78 5.48
N ILE A 186 6.22 19.49 4.22
CA ILE A 186 6.81 18.22 3.82
C ILE A 186 8.32 18.29 4.02
N LYS A 187 8.80 17.51 4.99
CA LYS A 187 10.21 17.45 5.41
C LYS A 187 10.91 16.25 4.79
N GLY A 188 12.23 16.25 4.86
CA GLY A 188 13.08 15.16 4.44
C GLY A 188 14.01 15.51 3.28
N ALA A 189 14.84 14.55 2.89
CA ALA A 189 15.68 14.61 1.71
C ALA A 189 14.85 14.66 0.42
N VAL A 190 15.48 14.98 -0.70
CA VAL A 190 14.77 15.23 -1.96
C VAL A 190 13.88 14.07 -2.38
N LEU A 191 14.35 12.83 -2.28
CA LEU A 191 13.58 11.64 -2.70
C LEU A 191 12.34 11.40 -1.83
N SER A 192 12.48 11.51 -0.50
CA SER A 192 11.36 11.34 0.42
C SER A 192 10.32 12.45 0.26
N ARG A 193 10.77 13.71 0.09
CA ARG A 193 9.89 14.84 -0.19
C ARG A 193 9.15 14.67 -1.51
N LEU A 194 9.83 14.19 -2.54
CA LEU A 194 9.27 13.94 -3.87
C LEU A 194 8.07 12.99 -3.80
N VAL A 195 8.22 11.86 -3.11
CA VAL A 195 7.14 10.88 -2.95
C VAL A 195 5.94 11.47 -2.21
N GLN A 196 6.18 12.21 -1.14
CA GLN A 196 5.11 12.87 -0.37
C GLN A 196 4.41 13.97 -1.18
N LEU A 197 5.19 14.77 -1.95
CA LEU A 197 4.62 15.78 -2.84
C LEU A 197 3.80 15.15 -3.97
N ALA A 198 4.23 14.03 -4.54
CA ALA A 198 3.48 13.32 -5.56
C ALA A 198 2.10 12.88 -5.06
N LEU A 199 2.04 12.33 -3.85
CA LEU A 199 0.77 11.99 -3.20
C LEU A 199 -0.11 13.25 -3.04
N ARG A 200 0.44 14.36 -2.53
CA ARG A 200 -0.31 15.61 -2.36
C ARG A 200 -0.80 16.17 -3.69
N TYR A 201 0.06 16.18 -4.71
CA TYR A 201 -0.19 16.85 -5.98
C TYR A 201 -1.17 16.13 -6.90
N ILE A 202 -1.43 14.85 -6.66
CA ILE A 202 -2.37 14.07 -7.48
C ILE A 202 -3.79 14.66 -7.48
N TYR A 203 -4.16 15.40 -6.44
CA TYR A 203 -5.45 16.09 -6.35
C TYR A 203 -5.42 17.53 -6.85
N SER A 204 -4.29 18.01 -7.38
CA SER A 204 -4.17 19.37 -7.90
C SER A 204 -5.05 19.58 -9.15
N ASP A 205 -5.59 20.77 -9.31
CA ASP A 205 -6.29 21.19 -10.53
C ASP A 205 -5.34 21.49 -11.70
N GLN A 206 -4.01 21.51 -11.43
CA GLN A 206 -2.95 21.77 -12.41
C GLN A 206 -1.97 20.58 -12.47
N PRO A 207 -2.41 19.37 -12.86
CA PRO A 207 -1.58 18.17 -12.77
C PRO A 207 -0.29 18.25 -13.59
N ALA A 208 -0.31 18.87 -14.77
CA ALA A 208 0.87 19.01 -15.63
C ALA A 208 1.94 19.91 -15.00
N GLU A 209 1.54 21.02 -14.38
CA GLU A 209 2.46 21.94 -13.68
C GLU A 209 3.08 21.25 -12.47
N ARG A 210 2.29 20.58 -11.66
CA ARG A 210 2.75 19.82 -10.50
C ARG A 210 3.66 18.66 -10.88
N PHE A 211 3.35 17.98 -11.98
CA PHE A 211 4.22 16.93 -12.49
C PHE A 211 5.57 17.49 -12.95
N ARG A 212 5.60 18.65 -13.60
CA ARG A 212 6.85 19.35 -13.96
C ARG A 212 7.69 19.67 -12.72
N GLU A 213 7.09 20.22 -11.65
CA GLU A 213 7.80 20.48 -10.40
C GLU A 213 8.46 19.21 -9.83
N LEU A 214 7.76 18.05 -9.90
CA LEU A 214 8.32 16.78 -9.47
C LEU A 214 9.50 16.34 -10.34
N LEU A 215 9.40 16.51 -11.67
CA LEU A 215 10.51 16.22 -12.60
C LEU A 215 11.74 17.10 -12.34
N GLU A 216 11.55 18.38 -12.04
CA GLU A 216 12.63 19.29 -11.67
C GLU A 216 13.33 18.88 -10.35
N LEU A 217 12.60 18.29 -9.42
CA LEU A 217 13.18 17.71 -8.20
C LEU A 217 13.99 16.46 -8.50
N ILE A 218 13.49 15.58 -9.38
CA ILE A 218 14.21 14.38 -9.83
C ILE A 218 15.51 14.77 -10.54
N ALA A 219 15.47 15.78 -11.39
CA ALA A 219 16.65 16.25 -12.11
C ALA A 219 17.81 16.65 -11.16
N LYS A 220 17.50 17.17 -9.97
CA LYS A 220 18.51 17.53 -8.96
C LYS A 220 19.22 16.32 -8.35
N VAL A 221 18.62 15.13 -8.45
CA VAL A 221 19.12 13.85 -7.89
C VAL A 221 19.26 12.79 -8.97
N SER A 222 19.37 13.17 -10.23
CA SER A 222 19.39 12.29 -11.40
C SER A 222 20.50 11.23 -11.39
N ARG A 223 21.54 11.43 -10.57
CA ARG A 223 22.65 10.46 -10.39
C ARG A 223 22.33 9.37 -9.36
N ASP A 224 21.27 9.52 -8.59
CA ASP A 224 20.84 8.48 -7.62
C ASP A 224 20.07 7.39 -8.37
N PRO A 225 20.46 6.12 -8.26
CA PRO A 225 19.73 5.02 -8.90
C PRO A 225 18.24 4.97 -8.52
N THR A 226 17.91 5.36 -7.29
CA THR A 226 16.54 5.40 -6.79
C THR A 226 15.69 6.46 -7.51
N ALA A 227 16.30 7.51 -8.04
CA ALA A 227 15.59 8.57 -8.75
C ALA A 227 14.89 8.04 -10.02
N LEU A 228 15.53 7.14 -10.75
CA LEU A 228 14.96 6.51 -11.93
C LEU A 228 13.73 5.63 -11.57
N ASP A 229 13.83 4.84 -10.52
CA ASP A 229 12.74 3.99 -10.06
C ASP A 229 11.54 4.83 -9.58
N ILE A 230 11.81 5.97 -8.92
CA ILE A 230 10.74 6.90 -8.52
C ILE A 230 10.10 7.55 -9.76
N LEU A 231 10.89 7.92 -10.77
CA LEU A 231 10.37 8.46 -12.02
C LEU A 231 9.41 7.48 -12.70
N GLU A 232 9.77 6.21 -12.78
CA GLU A 232 8.90 5.16 -13.31
C GLU A 232 7.61 5.03 -12.51
N SER A 233 7.70 5.02 -11.18
CA SER A 233 6.52 4.92 -10.32
C SER A 233 5.62 6.15 -10.41
N LEU A 234 6.19 7.36 -10.58
CA LEU A 234 5.44 8.60 -10.81
C LEU A 234 4.66 8.57 -12.12
N LEU A 235 5.28 8.10 -13.21
CA LEU A 235 4.59 7.98 -14.49
C LEU A 235 3.43 7.00 -14.40
N ARG A 236 3.65 5.82 -13.82
CA ARG A 236 2.55 4.87 -13.57
C ARG A 236 1.43 5.51 -12.76
N TYR A 237 1.77 6.26 -11.73
CA TYR A 237 0.81 6.87 -10.83
C TYR A 237 -0.02 7.97 -11.50
N PHE A 238 0.63 8.93 -12.16
CA PHE A 238 -0.05 10.09 -12.77
C PHE A 238 -0.76 9.75 -14.09
N VAL A 239 -0.17 8.87 -14.91
CA VAL A 239 -0.68 8.56 -16.25
C VAL A 239 -1.59 7.33 -16.22
N GLN A 240 -1.03 6.16 -15.85
CA GLN A 240 -1.74 4.89 -15.99
C GLN A 240 -2.74 4.63 -14.85
N GLY A 241 -2.36 4.98 -13.61
CA GLY A 241 -3.15 4.67 -12.42
C GLY A 241 -4.33 5.62 -12.23
N THR A 242 -4.07 6.91 -12.26
CA THR A 242 -5.08 7.93 -11.95
C THR A 242 -5.61 8.68 -13.15
N GLY A 243 -4.95 8.59 -14.31
CA GLY A 243 -5.32 9.30 -15.53
C GLY A 243 -5.31 10.83 -15.39
N ARG A 244 -4.56 11.38 -14.42
CA ARG A 244 -4.49 12.82 -14.17
C ARG A 244 -3.67 13.55 -15.23
N LEU A 245 -2.82 12.84 -15.95
CA LEU A 245 -1.98 13.32 -17.02
C LEU A 245 -2.08 12.35 -18.20
N ASP A 246 -2.21 12.86 -19.43
CA ASP A 246 -2.12 12.00 -20.60
C ASP A 246 -0.66 11.66 -20.96
N GLU A 247 -0.45 10.57 -21.67
CA GLU A 247 0.88 10.05 -21.99
C GLU A 247 1.70 11.05 -22.84
N GLN A 248 1.05 11.74 -23.78
CA GLN A 248 1.73 12.71 -24.65
C GLN A 248 2.20 13.93 -23.86
N GLN A 249 1.38 14.43 -22.93
CA GLN A 249 1.77 15.52 -22.04
C GLN A 249 2.93 15.11 -21.13
N ALA A 250 2.86 13.90 -20.52
CA ALA A 250 3.93 13.40 -19.69
C ALA A 250 5.24 13.29 -20.45
N ARG A 251 5.20 12.74 -21.66
CA ARG A 251 6.37 12.62 -22.55
C ARG A 251 6.97 13.98 -22.89
N THR A 252 6.17 14.95 -23.27
CA THR A 252 6.62 16.30 -23.58
C THR A 252 7.34 16.95 -22.40
N LEU A 253 6.79 16.80 -21.20
CA LEU A 253 7.39 17.31 -19.95
C LEU A 253 8.72 16.63 -19.63
N LEU A 254 8.81 15.31 -19.83
CA LEU A 254 10.06 14.56 -19.66
C LEU A 254 11.14 15.05 -20.63
N GLU A 255 10.83 15.14 -21.92
CA GLU A 255 11.76 15.61 -22.96
C GLU A 255 12.26 17.04 -22.68
N GLN A 256 11.38 17.92 -22.20
CA GLN A 256 11.74 19.28 -21.82
C GLN A 256 12.67 19.35 -20.59
N THR A 257 12.42 18.49 -19.60
CA THR A 257 13.16 18.54 -18.31
C THR A 257 14.51 17.84 -18.40
N PHE A 258 14.59 16.70 -19.11
CA PHE A 258 15.78 15.84 -19.14
C PHE A 258 16.49 15.81 -20.50
N SER A 259 16.30 16.82 -21.33
CA SER A 259 16.96 16.90 -22.64
C SER A 259 18.49 16.82 -22.49
N GLY A 260 19.08 15.73 -23.06
CA GLY A 260 20.53 15.47 -23.00
C GLY A 260 21.04 14.89 -21.68
N GLU A 261 20.17 14.50 -20.75
CA GLU A 261 20.57 13.84 -19.52
C GLU A 261 20.66 12.31 -19.69
N PRO A 262 21.72 11.64 -19.18
CA PRO A 262 21.86 10.18 -19.26
C PRO A 262 20.70 9.41 -18.60
N LEU A 263 20.04 10.03 -17.62
CA LEU A 263 18.86 9.47 -16.95
C LEU A 263 17.74 9.20 -17.96
N MET A 264 17.55 10.10 -18.93
CA MET A 264 16.49 9.97 -19.94
C MET A 264 16.75 8.81 -20.90
N GLU A 265 18.00 8.61 -21.34
CA GLU A 265 18.36 7.47 -22.19
C GLU A 265 18.08 6.15 -21.47
N THR A 266 18.55 6.01 -20.22
CA THR A 266 18.32 4.83 -19.38
C THR A 266 16.83 4.61 -19.10
N PHE A 267 16.08 5.69 -18.89
CA PHE A 267 14.63 5.62 -18.66
C PHE A 267 13.88 5.12 -19.90
N ILE A 268 14.19 5.65 -21.08
CA ILE A 268 13.57 5.23 -22.35
C ILE A 268 13.82 3.73 -22.58
N ASP A 269 15.06 3.27 -22.40
CA ASP A 269 15.42 1.87 -22.58
C ASP A 269 14.63 0.95 -21.63
N ARG A 270 14.54 1.33 -20.36
CA ARG A 270 13.74 0.57 -19.37
C ARG A 270 12.25 0.59 -19.70
N TYR A 271 11.71 1.76 -20.04
CA TYR A 271 10.29 1.93 -20.36
C TYR A 271 9.89 1.12 -21.59
N ILE A 272 10.74 1.11 -22.65
CA ILE A 272 10.54 0.29 -23.84
C ILE A 272 10.60 -1.20 -23.48
N ALA A 273 11.58 -1.62 -22.67
CA ALA A 273 11.73 -3.01 -22.25
C ALA A 273 10.52 -3.48 -21.43
N GLN A 274 10.05 -2.68 -20.48
CA GLN A 274 8.86 -2.97 -19.68
C GLN A 274 7.59 -2.99 -20.55
N GLY A 275 7.43 -2.00 -21.44
CA GLY A 275 6.29 -1.94 -22.35
C GLY A 275 6.21 -3.17 -23.26
N LYS A 276 7.36 -3.64 -23.74
CA LYS A 276 7.46 -4.87 -24.53
C LYS A 276 7.08 -6.10 -23.71
N GLN A 277 7.59 -6.22 -22.48
CA GLN A 277 7.29 -7.34 -21.59
C GLN A 277 5.82 -7.37 -21.20
N LEU A 278 5.23 -6.23 -20.82
CA LEU A 278 3.80 -6.11 -20.52
C LEU A 278 2.92 -6.40 -21.74
N GLY A 279 3.31 -5.91 -22.90
CA GLY A 279 2.62 -6.19 -24.18
C GLY A 279 2.64 -7.67 -24.53
N GLU A 280 3.78 -8.36 -24.36
CA GLU A 280 3.92 -9.79 -24.57
C GLU A 280 3.07 -10.60 -23.58
N GLN A 281 3.12 -10.25 -22.29
CA GLN A 281 2.30 -10.90 -21.25
C GLN A 281 0.81 -10.74 -21.55
N HIS A 282 0.37 -9.52 -21.81
CA HIS A 282 -1.04 -9.21 -22.10
C HIS A 282 -1.51 -9.91 -23.38
N GLY A 283 -0.70 -9.89 -24.43
CA GLY A 283 -0.98 -10.60 -25.69
C GLY A 283 -1.12 -12.10 -25.48
N ARG A 284 -0.20 -12.73 -24.74
CA ARG A 284 -0.26 -14.18 -24.42
C ARG A 284 -1.48 -14.51 -23.56
N ALA A 285 -1.77 -13.72 -22.52
CA ALA A 285 -2.95 -13.92 -21.67
C ALA A 285 -4.26 -13.81 -22.46
N THR A 286 -4.39 -12.82 -23.32
CA THR A 286 -5.57 -12.61 -24.18
C THR A 286 -5.74 -13.78 -25.16
N THR A 287 -4.65 -14.24 -25.76
CA THR A 287 -4.68 -15.38 -26.69
C THR A 287 -5.10 -16.66 -25.98
N LEU A 288 -4.54 -16.92 -24.79
CA LEU A 288 -4.90 -18.09 -23.99
C LEU A 288 -6.38 -18.02 -23.53
N LEU A 289 -6.85 -16.88 -23.06
CA LEU A 289 -8.26 -16.68 -22.69
C LEU A 289 -9.20 -16.93 -23.86
N HIS A 290 -8.86 -16.44 -25.05
CA HIS A 290 -9.65 -16.68 -26.27
C HIS A 290 -9.69 -18.18 -26.65
N LEU A 291 -8.57 -18.88 -26.54
CA LEU A 291 -8.49 -20.32 -26.78
C LEU A 291 -9.34 -21.09 -25.76
N ILE A 292 -9.24 -20.77 -24.47
CA ILE A 292 -10.02 -21.39 -23.40
C ILE A 292 -11.51 -21.16 -23.62
N GLU A 293 -11.92 -19.91 -23.89
CA GLU A 293 -13.31 -19.55 -24.11
C GLU A 293 -13.91 -20.30 -25.30
N ARG A 294 -13.15 -20.48 -26.39
CA ARG A 294 -13.58 -21.17 -27.56
C ARG A 294 -13.67 -22.68 -27.37
N LYS A 295 -12.80 -23.27 -26.54
CA LYS A 295 -12.69 -24.72 -26.36
C LYS A 295 -13.51 -25.24 -25.19
N PHE A 296 -13.59 -24.49 -24.09
CA PHE A 296 -14.19 -24.93 -22.82
C PHE A 296 -15.35 -24.03 -22.37
N GLY A 297 -15.63 -22.95 -23.10
CA GLY A 297 -16.58 -21.92 -22.69
C GLY A 297 -15.92 -20.81 -21.82
N PRO A 298 -16.70 -19.77 -21.46
CA PRO A 298 -16.17 -18.62 -20.72
C PRO A 298 -15.64 -19.05 -19.33
N PRO A 299 -14.36 -18.76 -19.04
CA PRO A 299 -13.78 -19.08 -17.73
C PRO A 299 -14.40 -18.21 -16.64
N SER A 300 -14.44 -18.75 -15.40
CA SER A 300 -14.87 -17.97 -14.23
C SER A 300 -13.92 -16.80 -13.95
N GLU A 301 -14.40 -15.78 -13.25
CA GLU A 301 -13.60 -14.59 -12.93
C GLU A 301 -12.29 -14.89 -12.20
N PRO A 302 -12.24 -15.79 -11.19
CA PRO A 302 -10.99 -16.18 -10.54
C PRO A 302 -9.96 -16.81 -11.51
N ILE A 303 -10.45 -17.57 -12.49
CA ILE A 303 -9.60 -18.20 -13.51
C ILE A 303 -9.08 -17.14 -14.49
N ARG A 304 -9.93 -16.20 -14.89
CA ARG A 304 -9.55 -15.07 -15.75
C ARG A 304 -8.47 -14.22 -15.08
N GLU A 305 -8.64 -13.87 -13.81
CA GLU A 305 -7.64 -13.15 -13.02
C GLU A 305 -6.31 -13.92 -12.92
N ARG A 306 -6.37 -15.22 -12.61
CA ARG A 306 -5.18 -16.08 -12.53
C ARG A 306 -4.38 -16.10 -13.84
N ILE A 307 -5.07 -16.17 -15.00
CA ILE A 307 -4.44 -16.13 -16.30
C ILE A 307 -3.83 -14.77 -16.60
N THR A 308 -4.53 -13.69 -16.28
CA THR A 308 -4.06 -12.33 -16.54
C THR A 308 -2.82 -11.96 -15.69
N GLN A 309 -2.71 -12.53 -14.49
CA GLN A 309 -1.59 -12.29 -13.57
C GLN A 309 -0.40 -13.24 -13.76
N ALA A 310 -0.54 -14.28 -14.56
CA ALA A 310 0.50 -15.27 -14.76
C ALA A 310 1.68 -14.70 -15.55
N ASP A 311 2.89 -15.19 -15.26
CA ASP A 311 4.11 -14.83 -15.97
C ASP A 311 4.11 -15.38 -17.42
N PRO A 312 4.89 -14.79 -18.34
CA PRO A 312 4.90 -15.16 -19.74
C PRO A 312 5.22 -16.64 -20.04
N ASP A 313 6.06 -17.27 -19.22
CA ASP A 313 6.46 -18.68 -19.40
C ASP A 313 5.35 -19.62 -18.92
N THR A 314 4.68 -19.27 -17.85
CA THR A 314 3.49 -20.00 -17.38
C THR A 314 2.35 -19.89 -18.38
N LEU A 315 2.10 -18.69 -18.94
CA LEU A 315 1.10 -18.50 -19.99
C LEU A 315 1.39 -19.35 -21.22
N LEU A 316 2.64 -19.46 -21.64
CA LEU A 316 3.04 -20.29 -22.77
C LEU A 316 2.77 -21.78 -22.48
N ARG A 317 3.19 -22.26 -21.31
CA ARG A 317 2.93 -23.65 -20.90
C ARG A 317 1.43 -23.99 -20.84
N TRP A 318 0.63 -23.06 -20.32
CA TRP A 318 -0.82 -23.24 -20.30
C TRP A 318 -1.43 -23.19 -21.68
N PHE A 319 -0.90 -22.38 -22.59
CA PHE A 319 -1.32 -22.33 -23.98
C PHE A 319 -1.06 -23.68 -24.70
N ASP A 320 0.14 -24.22 -24.57
CA ASP A 320 0.50 -25.51 -25.13
C ASP A 320 -0.40 -26.63 -24.60
N ARG A 321 -0.65 -26.66 -23.29
CA ARG A 321 -1.57 -27.63 -22.68
C ARG A 321 -3.01 -27.42 -23.15
N ALA A 322 -3.46 -26.20 -23.32
CA ALA A 322 -4.82 -25.88 -23.75
C ALA A 322 -5.14 -26.47 -25.16
N ILE A 323 -4.12 -26.66 -25.98
CA ILE A 323 -4.29 -27.29 -27.31
C ILE A 323 -4.81 -28.73 -27.17
N ASP A 324 -4.23 -29.52 -26.28
CA ASP A 324 -4.50 -30.95 -26.15
C ASP A 324 -5.46 -31.32 -25.00
N ALA A 325 -5.64 -30.41 -23.99
CA ALA A 325 -6.46 -30.66 -22.83
C ALA A 325 -7.92 -30.95 -23.16
N ARG A 326 -8.56 -31.78 -22.34
CA ARG A 326 -9.98 -32.13 -22.46
C ARG A 326 -10.88 -31.29 -21.56
N ASN A 327 -10.32 -30.70 -20.54
CA ASN A 327 -11.00 -29.82 -19.60
C ASN A 327 -10.06 -28.72 -19.11
N LEU A 328 -10.62 -27.71 -18.45
CA LEU A 328 -9.91 -26.53 -17.99
C LEU A 328 -8.90 -26.82 -16.86
N ASP A 329 -9.18 -27.81 -16.02
CA ASP A 329 -8.29 -28.20 -14.93
C ASP A 329 -6.96 -28.77 -15.45
N GLU A 330 -6.99 -29.50 -16.56
CA GLU A 330 -5.78 -30.02 -17.22
C GLU A 330 -4.90 -28.91 -17.80
N VAL A 331 -5.45 -27.73 -18.08
CA VAL A 331 -4.69 -26.58 -18.59
C VAL A 331 -3.91 -25.90 -17.46
N LEU A 332 -4.53 -25.70 -16.30
CA LEU A 332 -4.04 -24.81 -15.25
C LEU A 332 -3.25 -25.52 -14.13
N HIS A 333 -3.17 -26.85 -14.19
CA HIS A 333 -2.31 -27.66 -13.31
C HIS A 333 -1.04 -28.06 -14.03
#